data_e3b678373d636b867afc896d0034ea2e
#
_entry.id   e3b678373d636b867afc896d0034ea2e
#
_cell.length_a   1.000
_cell.length_b   1.000
_cell.length_c   1.000
_cell.angle_alpha   90.00
_cell.angle_beta   90.00
_cell.angle_gamma   90.00
#
_symmetry.space_group_name_H-M   'P 1'
#
loop_
_entity.id
_entity.type
_entity.pdbx_description
1 polymer ?
#
loop_
_entity_poly.entity_id
_entity_poly.type
_entity_poly.pdbx_seq_one_letter_code
_entity_poly.pdbx_strand_id
1 'polypeptide(L)'
;CGVIRVWAGRQGSALCTQEGRRAVTACLARAAERAAQAGCVVATEYHADTLTDTLASALALLGEAPGLRTLWQPPVGLTAAENLHALHALEGRVENLHVYHRDREGACRPLAEGTADWHAYFAAAQKDGTQRYATLEFVMGDNEEQFLQDAAALHVLLKEE
;
A
#
# COMPACT_ATOMS: atom_id res chain seq x y z
N CYS A 1 -14.39 -6.29 -10.47
CA CYS A 1 -13.34 -5.77 -9.59
C CYS A 1 -13.54 -4.27 -9.44
N GLY A 2 -13.68 -3.77 -8.22
CA GLY A 2 -13.91 -2.33 -7.98
C GLY A 2 -12.63 -1.50 -7.90
N VAL A 3 -11.46 -2.13 -7.79
CA VAL A 3 -10.15 -1.47 -7.62
C VAL A 3 -9.20 -1.88 -8.72
N ILE A 4 -8.57 -0.90 -9.35
CA ILE A 4 -7.55 -1.09 -10.39
C ILE A 4 -6.21 -0.63 -9.79
N ARG A 5 -5.30 -1.59 -9.52
CA ARG A 5 -3.95 -1.30 -9.05
C ARG A 5 -3.05 -0.87 -10.19
N VAL A 6 -2.29 0.20 -9.98
CA VAL A 6 -1.30 0.71 -10.92
C VAL A 6 -0.04 1.17 -10.19
N TRP A 7 1.07 1.27 -10.89
CA TRP A 7 2.27 1.94 -10.40
C TRP A 7 2.28 3.42 -10.80
N ALA A 8 2.78 4.26 -9.91
CA ALA A 8 2.90 5.70 -10.13
C ALA A 8 4.20 6.04 -10.92
N GLY A 9 4.29 5.58 -12.14
CA GLY A 9 5.49 5.66 -12.96
C GLY A 9 6.46 4.51 -12.72
N ARG A 10 7.72 4.69 -13.17
CA ARG A 10 8.80 3.69 -13.07
C ARG A 10 10.12 4.33 -12.64
N GLN A 11 10.04 5.43 -11.93
CA GLN A 11 11.20 6.18 -11.45
C GLN A 11 10.86 6.76 -10.09
N GLY A 12 11.75 6.56 -9.13
CA GLY A 12 11.62 7.07 -7.78
C GLY A 12 11.49 8.58 -7.73
N SER A 13 10.80 9.10 -6.74
CA SER A 13 10.45 10.51 -6.60
C SER A 13 11.66 11.44 -6.61
N ALA A 14 12.79 11.00 -6.03
CA ALA A 14 14.04 11.77 -5.99
C ALA A 14 14.73 11.91 -7.35
N LEU A 15 14.49 10.98 -8.27
CA LEU A 15 15.12 10.96 -9.61
C LEU A 15 14.16 11.45 -10.71
N CYS A 16 12.88 11.51 -10.42
CA CYS A 16 11.87 11.92 -11.39
C CYS A 16 11.93 13.42 -11.65
N THR A 17 12.07 13.80 -12.94
CA THR A 17 12.01 15.22 -13.30
C THR A 17 10.65 15.81 -13.05
N GLN A 18 10.57 17.13 -12.90
CA GLN A 18 9.29 17.82 -12.71
C GLN A 18 8.32 17.60 -13.89
N GLU A 19 8.85 17.53 -15.11
CA GLU A 19 8.07 17.23 -16.31
C GLU A 19 7.55 15.77 -16.26
N GLY A 20 8.39 14.80 -15.92
CA GLY A 20 8.02 13.41 -15.73
C GLY A 20 6.94 13.24 -14.66
N ARG A 21 7.11 13.91 -13.50
CA ARG A 21 6.10 13.93 -12.45
C ARG A 21 4.76 14.46 -12.95
N ARG A 22 4.75 15.62 -13.63
CA ARG A 22 3.52 16.20 -14.19
C ARG A 22 2.85 15.25 -15.19
N ALA A 23 3.61 14.60 -16.05
CA ALA A 23 3.09 13.65 -17.03
C ALA A 23 2.43 12.42 -16.36
N VAL A 24 3.08 11.83 -15.35
CA VAL A 24 2.54 10.70 -14.57
C VAL A 24 1.29 11.13 -13.82
N THR A 25 1.32 12.25 -13.09
CA THR A 25 0.17 12.77 -12.35
C THR A 25 -1.03 13.02 -13.26
N ALA A 26 -0.83 13.68 -14.40
CA ALA A 26 -1.91 13.93 -15.36
C ALA A 26 -2.48 12.63 -15.97
N CYS A 27 -1.64 11.62 -16.20
CA CYS A 27 -2.08 10.31 -16.66
C CYS A 27 -2.95 9.62 -15.60
N LEU A 28 -2.50 9.59 -14.36
CA LEU A 28 -3.21 8.98 -13.22
C LEU A 28 -4.53 9.69 -12.92
N ALA A 29 -4.56 11.02 -12.95
CA ALA A 29 -5.78 11.79 -12.76
C ALA A 29 -6.85 11.44 -13.82
N ARG A 30 -6.47 11.38 -15.10
CA ARG A 30 -7.38 10.96 -16.18
C ARG A 30 -7.83 9.49 -16.02
N ALA A 31 -6.92 8.61 -15.58
CA ALA A 31 -7.27 7.21 -15.34
C ALA A 31 -8.28 7.08 -14.20
N ALA A 32 -8.08 7.82 -13.09
CA ALA A 32 -8.99 7.84 -11.95
C ALA A 32 -10.38 8.38 -12.35
N GLU A 33 -10.44 9.47 -13.12
CA GLU A 33 -11.70 10.03 -13.63
C GLU A 33 -12.47 9.02 -14.51
N ARG A 34 -11.79 8.37 -15.44
CA ARG A 34 -12.41 7.34 -16.30
C ARG A 34 -12.86 6.11 -15.53
N ALA A 35 -12.07 5.67 -14.55
CA ALA A 35 -12.44 4.54 -13.70
C ALA A 35 -13.69 4.87 -12.86
N ALA A 36 -13.77 6.08 -12.29
CA ALA A 36 -14.93 6.53 -11.53
C ALA A 36 -16.23 6.50 -12.36
N GLN A 37 -16.16 6.87 -13.65
CA GLN A 37 -17.30 6.78 -14.56
C GLN A 37 -17.78 5.33 -14.78
N ALA A 38 -16.87 4.35 -14.60
CA ALA A 38 -17.17 2.92 -14.69
C ALA A 38 -17.45 2.27 -13.30
N GLY A 39 -17.59 3.07 -12.23
CA GLY A 39 -17.81 2.57 -10.89
C GLY A 39 -16.57 1.88 -10.28
N CYS A 40 -15.39 2.20 -10.76
CA CYS A 40 -14.10 1.65 -10.30
C CYS A 40 -13.23 2.74 -9.68
N VAL A 41 -12.26 2.31 -8.85
CA VAL A 41 -11.25 3.16 -8.23
C VAL A 41 -9.88 2.81 -8.80
N VAL A 42 -9.06 3.81 -9.13
CA VAL A 42 -7.63 3.62 -9.40
C VAL A 42 -6.86 3.86 -8.13
N ALA A 43 -6.05 2.87 -7.74
CA ALA A 43 -5.18 2.97 -6.58
C ALA A 43 -3.72 2.72 -6.98
N THR A 44 -2.83 3.65 -6.63
CA THR A 44 -1.39 3.48 -6.80
C THR A 44 -0.83 2.61 -5.69
N GLU A 45 0.02 1.67 -6.04
CA GLU A 45 0.77 0.91 -5.05
C GLU A 45 1.82 1.80 -4.37
N TYR A 46 1.92 1.72 -3.04
CA TYR A 46 2.98 2.36 -2.27
C TYR A 46 4.28 1.56 -2.47
N HIS A 47 5.09 1.94 -3.45
CA HIS A 47 6.16 1.10 -3.99
C HIS A 47 7.44 1.88 -4.27
N ALA A 48 8.59 1.25 -3.98
CA ALA A 48 9.91 1.76 -4.36
C ALA A 48 10.00 2.05 -5.88
N ASP A 49 10.90 2.95 -6.27
CA ASP A 49 11.13 3.33 -7.66
C ASP A 49 9.90 3.88 -8.41
N THR A 50 8.94 4.43 -7.68
CA THR A 50 7.77 5.12 -8.23
C THR A 50 7.56 6.47 -7.55
N LEU A 51 6.56 7.26 -7.94
CA LEU A 51 6.20 8.51 -7.24
C LEU A 51 5.53 8.29 -5.88
N THR A 52 5.31 7.04 -5.48
CA THR A 52 4.79 6.65 -4.17
C THR A 52 5.84 5.94 -3.30
N ASP A 53 7.12 6.16 -3.56
CA ASP A 53 8.26 5.59 -2.82
C ASP A 53 8.50 6.24 -1.45
N THR A 54 7.98 7.43 -1.23
CA THR A 54 8.04 8.15 0.05
C THR A 54 6.68 8.72 0.42
N LEU A 55 6.43 8.87 1.73
CA LEU A 55 5.18 9.45 2.23
C LEU A 55 4.93 10.86 1.65
N ALA A 56 5.95 11.71 1.65
CA ALA A 56 5.82 13.08 1.14
C ALA A 56 5.43 13.12 -0.34
N SER A 57 6.06 12.26 -1.15
CA SER A 57 5.76 12.18 -2.59
C SER A 57 4.39 11.57 -2.86
N ALA A 58 3.98 10.54 -2.09
CA ALA A 58 2.67 9.93 -2.18
C ALA A 58 1.55 10.93 -1.84
N LEU A 59 1.69 11.68 -0.72
CA LEU A 59 0.72 12.69 -0.32
C LEU A 59 0.60 13.82 -1.36
N ALA A 60 1.72 14.28 -1.91
CA ALA A 60 1.70 15.28 -2.97
C ALA A 60 0.97 14.77 -4.23
N LEU A 61 1.26 13.53 -4.67
CA LEU A 61 0.58 12.90 -5.80
C LEU A 61 -0.94 12.77 -5.58
N LEU A 62 -1.35 12.29 -4.41
CA LEU A 62 -2.77 12.16 -4.05
C LEU A 62 -3.48 13.51 -3.94
N GLY A 63 -2.76 14.57 -3.54
CA GLY A 63 -3.27 15.95 -3.56
C GLY A 63 -3.44 16.51 -4.98
N GLU A 64 -2.51 16.21 -5.88
CA GLU A 64 -2.52 16.62 -7.29
C GLU A 64 -3.55 15.84 -8.13
N ALA A 65 -3.97 14.63 -7.70
CA ALA A 65 -4.96 13.78 -8.36
C ALA A 65 -6.06 13.34 -7.37
N PRO A 66 -7.07 14.18 -7.05
CA PRO A 66 -8.02 13.96 -5.95
C PRO A 66 -8.84 12.65 -6.03
N GLY A 67 -9.11 12.13 -7.22
CA GLY A 67 -9.81 10.86 -7.43
C GLY A 67 -8.93 9.61 -7.25
N LEU A 68 -7.63 9.80 -7.07
CA LEU A 68 -6.67 8.72 -6.90
C LEU A 68 -6.66 8.21 -5.45
N ARG A 69 -6.48 6.91 -5.29
CA ARG A 69 -6.33 6.22 -4.00
C ARG A 69 -4.95 5.55 -3.95
N THR A 70 -4.63 4.90 -2.83
CA THR A 70 -3.40 4.13 -2.70
C THR A 70 -3.66 2.73 -2.13
N LEU A 71 -2.88 1.77 -2.57
CA LEU A 71 -2.68 0.48 -1.90
C LEU A 71 -1.45 0.64 -1.02
N TRP A 72 -1.60 0.35 0.26
CA TRP A 72 -0.51 0.53 1.19
C TRP A 72 0.16 -0.80 1.56
N GLN A 73 1.45 -0.76 1.74
CA GLN A 73 2.30 -1.82 2.25
C GLN A 73 3.44 -1.22 3.06
N PRO A 74 3.99 -1.91 4.07
CA PRO A 74 5.11 -1.39 4.86
C PRO A 74 6.38 -1.35 4.00
N PRO A 75 6.97 -0.16 3.72
CA PRO A 75 8.25 -0.08 3.03
C PRO A 75 9.38 -0.76 3.80
N VAL A 76 10.30 -1.38 3.07
CA VAL A 76 11.50 -1.95 3.66
C VAL A 76 12.35 -0.86 4.30
N GLY A 77 12.90 -1.14 5.49
CA GLY A 77 13.81 -0.24 6.19
C GLY A 77 13.13 0.82 7.07
N LEU A 78 11.80 0.94 7.05
CA LEU A 78 11.07 1.78 8.00
C LEU A 78 10.72 1.00 9.28
N THR A 79 10.69 1.71 10.40
CA THR A 79 10.20 1.19 11.68
C THR A 79 8.67 1.10 11.70
N ALA A 80 8.12 0.29 12.63
CA ALA A 80 6.67 0.22 12.83
C ALA A 80 6.04 1.60 13.13
N ALA A 81 6.74 2.45 13.89
CA ALA A 81 6.26 3.79 14.20
C ALA A 81 6.20 4.70 12.96
N GLU A 82 7.20 4.62 12.06
CA GLU A 82 7.19 5.36 10.79
C GLU A 82 6.09 4.87 9.86
N ASN A 83 5.86 3.56 9.81
CA ASN A 83 4.78 2.95 9.06
C ASN A 83 3.39 3.37 9.57
N LEU A 84 3.19 3.40 10.89
CA LEU A 84 1.97 3.92 11.51
C LEU A 84 1.75 5.41 11.21
N HIS A 85 2.82 6.21 11.28
CA HIS A 85 2.76 7.61 10.89
C HIS A 85 2.30 7.78 9.43
N ALA A 86 2.83 6.96 8.53
CA ALA A 86 2.42 6.99 7.12
C ALA A 86 0.94 6.60 6.94
N LEU A 87 0.48 5.54 7.60
CA LEU A 87 -0.93 5.12 7.56
C LEU A 87 -1.87 6.22 8.07
N HIS A 88 -1.54 6.87 9.19
CA HIS A 88 -2.33 7.99 9.70
C HIS A 88 -2.36 9.18 8.74
N ALA A 89 -1.23 9.50 8.10
CA ALA A 89 -1.18 10.58 7.13
C ALA A 89 -1.95 10.28 5.84
N LEU A 90 -2.14 8.99 5.51
CA LEU A 90 -2.89 8.50 4.36
C LEU A 90 -4.35 8.14 4.70
N GLU A 91 -4.83 8.45 5.92
CA GLU A 91 -6.22 8.19 6.34
C GLU A 91 -7.22 8.69 5.30
N GLY A 92 -8.24 7.88 5.04
CA GLY A 92 -9.23 8.16 4.00
C GLY A 92 -8.72 8.02 2.55
N ARG A 93 -7.46 7.66 2.31
CA ARG A 93 -6.87 7.49 0.98
C ARG A 93 -6.41 6.06 0.68
N VAL A 94 -6.27 5.22 1.70
CA VAL A 94 -5.90 3.81 1.54
C VAL A 94 -7.11 3.01 1.05
N GLU A 95 -6.94 2.23 0.02
CA GLU A 95 -7.99 1.38 -0.57
C GLU A 95 -7.89 -0.08 -0.11
N ASN A 96 -6.69 -0.66 -0.21
CA ASN A 96 -6.40 -2.01 0.26
C ASN A 96 -4.98 -2.08 0.83
N LEU A 97 -4.66 -3.21 1.47
CA LEU A 97 -3.39 -3.47 2.12
C LEU A 97 -2.72 -4.71 1.50
N HIS A 98 -1.43 -4.60 1.16
CA HIS A 98 -0.59 -5.76 0.89
C HIS A 98 0.10 -6.18 2.17
N VAL A 99 -0.08 -7.44 2.55
CA VAL A 99 0.31 -7.98 3.84
C VAL A 99 1.46 -8.96 3.67
N TYR A 100 2.55 -8.68 4.34
CA TYR A 100 3.73 -9.54 4.44
C TYR A 100 4.56 -9.14 5.66
N HIS A 101 5.54 -9.94 6.01
CA HIS A 101 6.55 -9.55 7.00
C HIS A 101 7.94 -9.63 6.40
N ARG A 102 8.73 -8.58 6.63
CA ARG A 102 10.15 -8.50 6.28
C ARG A 102 10.94 -8.05 7.49
N ASP A 103 12.13 -8.62 7.66
CA ASP A 103 13.08 -8.08 8.64
C ASP A 103 13.68 -6.74 8.17
N ARG A 104 14.52 -6.16 9.01
CA ARG A 104 15.15 -4.85 8.73
C ARG A 104 16.06 -4.86 7.51
N GLU A 105 16.62 -6.01 7.17
CA GLU A 105 17.46 -6.25 6.01
C GLU A 105 16.64 -6.49 4.74
N GLY A 106 15.32 -6.58 4.86
CA GLY A 106 14.39 -6.76 3.76
C GLY A 106 14.13 -8.22 3.37
N ALA A 107 14.65 -9.20 4.12
CA ALA A 107 14.36 -10.60 3.87
C ALA A 107 12.94 -10.95 4.31
N CYS A 108 12.22 -11.74 3.48
CA CYS A 108 10.89 -12.25 3.84
C CYS A 108 10.97 -13.18 5.05
N ARG A 109 10.04 -12.99 5.97
CA ARG A 109 9.87 -13.76 7.20
C ARG A 109 8.42 -14.26 7.28
N PRO A 110 8.14 -15.30 8.08
CA PRO A 110 6.77 -15.72 8.35
C PRO A 110 5.92 -14.56 8.87
N LEU A 111 4.70 -14.42 8.37
CA LEU A 111 3.79 -13.35 8.81
C LEU A 111 3.53 -13.38 10.32
N ALA A 112 3.54 -14.57 10.91
CA ALA A 112 3.37 -14.76 12.35
C ALA A 112 4.42 -14.02 13.22
N GLU A 113 5.61 -13.73 12.69
CA GLU A 113 6.65 -12.97 13.38
C GLU A 113 6.34 -11.46 13.41
N GLY A 114 5.48 -10.96 12.51
CA GLY A 114 5.09 -9.56 12.37
C GLY A 114 3.71 -9.22 12.90
N THR A 115 3.03 -10.12 13.62
CA THR A 115 1.62 -9.95 14.03
C THR A 115 1.37 -8.70 14.87
N ALA A 116 2.27 -8.35 15.79
CA ALA A 116 2.13 -7.17 16.64
C ALA A 116 2.08 -5.87 15.81
N ASP A 117 2.92 -5.76 14.80
CA ASP A 117 2.93 -4.59 13.90
C ASP A 117 1.67 -4.56 13.05
N TRP A 118 1.22 -5.72 12.54
CA TRP A 118 0.02 -5.83 11.72
C TRP A 118 -1.27 -5.52 12.47
N HIS A 119 -1.40 -5.91 13.74
CA HIS A 119 -2.52 -5.44 14.58
C HIS A 119 -2.59 -3.91 14.61
N ALA A 120 -1.46 -3.25 14.85
CA ALA A 120 -1.43 -1.80 14.88
C ALA A 120 -1.74 -1.16 13.51
N TYR A 121 -1.25 -1.77 12.41
CA TYR A 121 -1.54 -1.29 11.04
C TYR A 121 -3.01 -1.44 10.66
N PHE A 122 -3.64 -2.58 10.98
CA PHE A 122 -5.06 -2.80 10.73
C PHE A 122 -5.90 -1.83 11.54
N ALA A 123 -5.65 -1.69 12.84
CA ALA A 123 -6.34 -0.73 13.69
C ALA A 123 -6.21 0.72 13.16
N ALA A 124 -5.04 1.11 12.64
CA ALA A 124 -4.86 2.41 12.03
C ALA A 124 -5.62 2.55 10.71
N ALA A 125 -5.63 1.51 9.88
CA ALA A 125 -6.31 1.54 8.58
C ALA A 125 -7.83 1.51 8.70
N GLN A 126 -8.40 0.96 9.79
CA GLN A 126 -9.85 0.86 9.99
C GLN A 126 -10.50 2.12 10.58
N LYS A 127 -9.73 3.11 11.02
CA LYS A 127 -10.25 4.31 11.70
C LYS A 127 -11.30 5.07 10.91
N ASP A 128 -11.23 5.08 9.59
CA ASP A 128 -12.19 5.75 8.73
C ASP A 128 -13.45 4.92 8.41
N GLY A 129 -13.56 3.70 8.96
CA GLY A 129 -14.69 2.79 8.76
C GLY A 129 -14.81 2.21 7.34
N THR A 130 -13.82 2.41 6.49
CA THR A 130 -13.84 1.88 5.12
C THR A 130 -13.51 0.39 5.11
N GLN A 131 -14.36 -0.41 4.47
CA GLN A 131 -14.06 -1.83 4.25
C GLN A 131 -12.92 -1.98 3.24
N ARG A 132 -11.89 -2.75 3.59
CA ARG A 132 -10.69 -2.99 2.80
C ARG A 132 -10.39 -4.47 2.64
N TYR A 133 -9.64 -4.79 1.59
CA TYR A 133 -9.04 -6.11 1.45
C TYR A 133 -7.60 -6.08 1.96
N ALA A 134 -7.23 -7.15 2.68
CA ALA A 134 -5.86 -7.48 3.06
C ALA A 134 -5.40 -8.66 2.18
N THR A 135 -4.39 -8.43 1.36
CA THR A 135 -3.91 -9.42 0.39
C THR A 135 -2.50 -9.86 0.75
N LEU A 136 -2.28 -11.16 0.94
CA LEU A 136 -0.92 -11.69 1.13
C LEU A 136 -0.05 -11.43 -0.09
N GLU A 137 1.18 -10.99 0.17
CA GLU A 137 2.22 -10.76 -0.83
C GLU A 137 3.58 -11.19 -0.23
N PHE A 138 4.52 -11.66 -1.06
CA PHE A 138 5.89 -12.03 -0.61
C PHE A 138 5.96 -13.05 0.53
N VAL A 139 5.59 -14.27 0.26
CA VAL A 139 5.70 -15.39 1.21
C VAL A 139 7.16 -15.85 1.34
N MET A 140 7.64 -16.13 2.57
CA MET A 140 8.99 -16.61 2.81
C MET A 140 9.23 -17.94 2.06
N GLY A 141 10.35 -18.00 1.33
CA GLY A 141 10.72 -19.19 0.57
C GLY A 141 9.85 -19.49 -0.66
N ASP A 142 8.87 -18.62 -0.96
CA ASP A 142 7.99 -18.72 -2.14
C ASP A 142 7.39 -20.12 -2.31
N ASN A 143 6.90 -20.72 -1.21
CA ASN A 143 6.38 -22.09 -1.19
C ASN A 143 4.97 -22.19 -0.58
N GLU A 144 4.26 -23.25 -0.96
CA GLU A 144 2.85 -23.45 -0.60
C GLU A 144 2.64 -23.65 0.91
N GLU A 145 3.53 -24.36 1.60
CA GLU A 145 3.39 -24.60 3.04
C GLU A 145 3.43 -23.30 3.82
N GLN A 146 4.41 -22.43 3.55
CA GLN A 146 4.50 -21.13 4.19
C GLN A 146 3.32 -20.22 3.81
N PHE A 147 2.86 -20.27 2.55
CA PHE A 147 1.66 -19.52 2.14
C PHE A 147 0.44 -19.92 2.97
N LEU A 148 0.21 -21.20 3.22
CA LEU A 148 -0.91 -21.66 4.04
C LEU A 148 -0.77 -21.23 5.51
N GLN A 149 0.45 -21.25 6.04
CA GLN A 149 0.73 -20.75 7.40
C GLN A 149 0.47 -19.24 7.50
N ASP A 150 0.95 -18.44 6.55
CA ASP A 150 0.74 -17.00 6.51
C ASP A 150 -0.74 -16.64 6.29
N ALA A 151 -1.46 -17.41 5.46
CA ALA A 151 -2.89 -17.25 5.29
C ALA A 151 -3.67 -17.52 6.61
N ALA A 152 -3.26 -18.56 7.35
CA ALA A 152 -3.85 -18.84 8.66
C ALA A 152 -3.55 -17.70 9.67
N ALA A 153 -2.33 -17.19 9.70
CA ALA A 153 -1.93 -16.06 10.55
C ALA A 153 -2.74 -14.80 10.19
N LEU A 154 -2.90 -14.49 8.90
CA LEU A 154 -3.72 -13.36 8.46
C LEU A 154 -5.19 -13.51 8.88
N HIS A 155 -5.76 -14.71 8.76
CA HIS A 155 -7.13 -14.97 9.19
C HIS A 155 -7.33 -14.76 10.71
N VAL A 156 -6.32 -15.08 11.52
CA VAL A 156 -6.36 -14.80 12.97
C VAL A 156 -6.35 -13.29 13.20
N LEU A 157 -5.39 -12.58 12.61
CA LEU A 157 -5.27 -11.12 12.69
C LEU A 157 -6.57 -10.38 12.33
N LEU A 158 -7.28 -10.83 11.29
CA LEU A 158 -8.53 -10.20 10.84
C LEU A 158 -9.78 -10.54 11.67
N LYS A 159 -9.69 -11.52 12.59
CA LYS A 159 -10.80 -11.88 13.48
C LYS A 159 -10.71 -11.25 14.87
N GLU A 160 -9.53 -10.81 15.25
CA GLU A 160 -9.26 -10.19 16.55
C GLU A 160 -9.55 -8.67 16.54
N GLU A 161 -9.96 -8.15 15.41
CA GLU A 161 -10.39 -6.78 15.16
C GLU A 161 -11.93 -6.68 15.04
#